data_5023a12ccb1aad19bcc520bfd0de857e
#
_entry.id   5023a12ccb1aad19bcc520bfd0de857e
#
_cell.length_a   1.000
_cell.length_b   1.000
_cell.length_c   1.000
_cell.angle_alpha   90.00
_cell.angle_beta   90.00
_cell.angle_gamma   90.00
#
_symmetry.space_group_name_H-M   'P 1'
#
loop_
_entity.id
_entity.type
_entity.pdbx_description
1 polymer ?
#
loop_
_entity_poly.entity_id
_entity_poly.type
_entity_poly.pdbx_seq_one_letter_code
_entity_poly.pdbx_strand_id
1 'polypeptide(L)'
;MRRVAIFLAALFCTTFCFAQYRTPDYRELGYSETGRALREHVGYLASAALEGRAAGSEGELEAADYVREVLGAYGVELLSGPDGDVFGIKRDNGDTLVSRNVIGVIEGYDKSLRDRYIVIGARLDNIGTRTITIDGQPYTRIYNGANGNASGVAMMLELARLLKTNSLMLKRSVVFVAFGASLESQIGSWYFLNRSFPAADRIDAMINLDVLGRGQGFYAYTGSNADMNRILNRVNSTLQPVKPEITAAEPLDSDHRMFYASEIPSVLFTTGTYPEFGTDRDTPSILQYDDMERELEYLYNFSMELVNGAAPAFRPEEGASAPAGTVGAIPYYECDIPPTFLGSTDPKVFLEKWVYAYLKYPQEAVRNGIQGRVLVDFVIDERGRVKDVKVLRGVDPLLDAEAVKVVAASPDWKPARLQGKKVRSEMSLYVEFKLERKKNR
;
A
#
# COMPACT_ATOMS: atom_id res chain seq x y z
N MET A 1 -54.16 -58.33 -35.85
CA MET A 1 -52.82 -57.74 -36.11
C MET A 1 -52.77 -56.37 -35.44
N ARG A 2 -52.23 -56.34 -34.25
CA ARG A 2 -52.19 -55.14 -33.37
C ARG A 2 -50.92 -54.35 -33.65
N ARG A 3 -51.06 -53.09 -34.03
CA ARG A 3 -49.91 -52.10 -34.12
C ARG A 3 -49.62 -51.64 -32.72
N VAL A 4 -48.39 -51.89 -32.25
CA VAL A 4 -47.85 -51.36 -31.02
C VAL A 4 -47.20 -50.01 -31.37
N ALA A 5 -47.75 -48.91 -30.85
CA ALA A 5 -47.14 -47.56 -30.92
C ALA A 5 -46.19 -47.43 -29.74
N ILE A 6 -44.89 -47.25 -30.05
CA ILE A 6 -43.84 -46.93 -29.06
C ILE A 6 -43.87 -45.44 -28.89
N PHE A 7 -44.30 -44.95 -27.70
CA PHE A 7 -44.11 -43.56 -27.27
C PHE A 7 -42.69 -43.42 -26.71
N LEU A 8 -41.84 -42.75 -27.46
CA LEU A 8 -40.57 -42.25 -26.93
C LEU A 8 -40.88 -41.00 -26.10
N ALA A 9 -40.88 -41.14 -24.78
CA ALA A 9 -40.85 -40.00 -23.87
C ALA A 9 -39.42 -39.43 -23.83
N ALA A 10 -39.20 -38.37 -24.55
CA ALA A 10 -37.99 -37.55 -24.40
C ALA A 10 -38.04 -36.87 -23.04
N LEU A 11 -37.25 -37.39 -22.09
CA LEU A 11 -37.04 -36.76 -20.79
C LEU A 11 -36.16 -35.50 -21.00
N PHE A 12 -36.80 -34.37 -21.16
CA PHE A 12 -36.12 -33.06 -21.05
C PHE A 12 -35.74 -32.87 -19.60
N CYS A 13 -34.49 -33.22 -19.26
CA CYS A 13 -33.86 -32.78 -18.05
C CYS A 13 -33.56 -31.27 -18.17
N THR A 14 -34.57 -30.43 -17.90
CA THR A 14 -34.34 -29.02 -17.61
C THR A 14 -33.65 -28.96 -16.25
N THR A 15 -32.35 -28.85 -16.29
CA THR A 15 -31.59 -28.33 -15.15
C THR A 15 -32.07 -26.90 -14.92
N PHE A 16 -33.06 -26.75 -14.06
CA PHE A 16 -33.36 -25.48 -13.42
C PHE A 16 -32.11 -25.12 -12.62
N CYS A 17 -31.26 -24.29 -13.21
CA CYS A 17 -30.31 -23.48 -12.47
C CYS A 17 -31.17 -22.57 -11.59
N PHE A 18 -31.47 -22.98 -10.37
CA PHE A 18 -31.94 -22.11 -9.33
C PHE A 18 -30.74 -21.16 -9.06
N ALA A 19 -30.66 -20.10 -9.84
CA ALA A 19 -30.05 -18.88 -9.29
C ALA A 19 -30.84 -18.66 -8.01
N GLN A 20 -30.23 -18.97 -6.88
CA GLN A 20 -30.77 -18.56 -5.59
C GLN A 20 -30.82 -17.03 -5.65
N TYR A 21 -31.99 -16.51 -5.99
CA TYR A 21 -32.32 -15.13 -5.72
C TYR A 21 -32.25 -15.01 -4.20
N ARG A 22 -31.05 -14.65 -3.71
CA ARG A 22 -30.86 -14.21 -2.34
C ARG A 22 -31.71 -12.95 -2.25
N THR A 23 -32.85 -13.04 -1.58
CA THR A 23 -33.62 -11.83 -1.26
C THR A 23 -32.66 -10.95 -0.46
N PRO A 24 -32.32 -9.74 -0.95
CA PRO A 24 -31.42 -8.86 -0.23
C PRO A 24 -31.97 -8.66 1.19
N ASP A 25 -31.12 -8.74 2.20
CA ASP A 25 -31.50 -8.33 3.54
C ASP A 25 -32.05 -6.88 3.41
N TYR A 26 -33.13 -6.57 4.13
CA TYR A 26 -33.72 -5.21 4.08
C TYR A 26 -32.69 -4.11 4.35
N ARG A 27 -31.60 -4.42 5.08
CA ARG A 27 -30.44 -3.54 5.29
C ARG A 27 -29.63 -3.30 4.01
N GLU A 28 -29.60 -4.28 3.09
CA GLU A 28 -28.89 -4.18 1.80
C GLU A 28 -29.70 -3.38 0.77
N LEU A 29 -31.02 -3.26 0.93
CA LEU A 29 -31.88 -2.50 0.02
C LEU A 29 -31.64 -0.97 0.06
N GLY A 30 -30.99 -0.48 1.10
CA GLY A 30 -30.60 0.92 1.23
C GLY A 30 -29.26 1.28 0.60
N TYR A 31 -28.45 0.29 0.18
CA TYR A 31 -27.15 0.56 -0.38
C TYR A 31 -27.21 0.71 -1.92
N SER A 32 -26.41 1.65 -2.42
CA SER A 32 -26.13 1.78 -3.84
C SER A 32 -25.39 0.53 -4.37
N GLU A 33 -25.32 0.38 -5.69
CA GLU A 33 -24.50 -0.66 -6.32
C GLU A 33 -23.03 -0.54 -5.88
N THR A 34 -22.47 0.67 -5.90
CA THR A 34 -21.10 0.97 -5.45
C THR A 34 -20.90 0.64 -3.97
N GLY A 35 -21.82 1.07 -3.09
CA GLY A 35 -21.73 0.79 -1.66
C GLY A 35 -21.75 -0.71 -1.33
N ARG A 36 -22.47 -1.53 -2.12
CA ARG A 36 -22.46 -2.99 -2.00
C ARG A 36 -21.13 -3.58 -2.49
N ALA A 37 -20.65 -3.15 -3.66
CA ALA A 37 -19.39 -3.62 -4.21
C ALA A 37 -18.21 -3.32 -3.29
N LEU A 38 -18.13 -2.11 -2.71
CA LEU A 38 -17.11 -1.76 -1.73
C LEU A 38 -17.14 -2.69 -0.51
N ARG A 39 -18.34 -3.03 0.01
CA ARG A 39 -18.49 -3.97 1.13
C ARG A 39 -18.05 -5.38 0.76
N GLU A 40 -18.36 -5.85 -0.43
CA GLU A 40 -17.95 -7.16 -0.94
C GLU A 40 -16.43 -7.24 -1.11
N HIS A 41 -15.81 -6.23 -1.76
CA HIS A 41 -14.36 -6.19 -1.93
C HIS A 41 -13.62 -6.16 -0.61
N VAL A 42 -13.99 -5.27 0.30
CA VAL A 42 -13.36 -5.18 1.63
C VAL A 42 -13.63 -6.46 2.42
N GLY A 43 -14.85 -6.99 2.37
CA GLY A 43 -15.25 -8.21 3.08
C GLY A 43 -14.40 -9.42 2.67
N TYR A 44 -14.10 -9.56 1.37
CA TYR A 44 -13.21 -10.62 0.88
C TYR A 44 -11.75 -10.35 1.26
N LEU A 45 -11.22 -9.16 0.87
CA LEU A 45 -9.81 -8.81 1.05
C LEU A 45 -9.39 -8.79 2.53
N ALA A 46 -10.29 -8.42 3.44
CA ALA A 46 -10.02 -8.42 4.88
C ALA A 46 -10.62 -9.65 5.59
N SER A 47 -10.93 -10.72 4.86
CA SER A 47 -11.41 -11.96 5.46
C SER A 47 -10.30 -12.68 6.21
N ALA A 48 -10.69 -13.51 7.18
CA ALA A 48 -9.76 -14.36 7.91
C ALA A 48 -9.09 -15.43 7.01
N ALA A 49 -9.73 -15.80 5.89
CA ALA A 49 -9.19 -16.75 4.93
C ALA A 49 -7.87 -16.27 4.31
N LEU A 50 -7.72 -14.97 4.10
CA LEU A 50 -6.49 -14.38 3.54
C LEU A 50 -5.41 -14.13 4.59
N GLU A 51 -5.61 -14.56 5.84
CA GLU A 51 -4.62 -14.51 6.91
C GLU A 51 -3.88 -13.17 7.05
N GLY A 52 -4.58 -12.06 6.70
CA GLY A 52 -4.04 -10.70 6.76
C GLY A 52 -3.00 -10.38 5.68
N ARG A 53 -2.89 -11.13 4.60
CA ARG A 53 -2.19 -10.80 3.35
C ARG A 53 -0.72 -10.38 3.54
N ALA A 54 0.05 -11.08 4.37
CA ALA A 54 1.48 -10.75 4.50
C ALA A 54 2.19 -10.90 3.15
N ALA A 55 3.15 -10.02 2.87
CA ALA A 55 3.96 -10.12 1.67
C ALA A 55 4.57 -11.53 1.50
N GLY A 56 4.38 -12.14 0.34
CA GLY A 56 4.83 -13.49 0.00
C GLY A 56 4.05 -14.64 0.63
N SER A 57 2.91 -14.36 1.30
CA SER A 57 2.03 -15.40 1.84
C SER A 57 0.99 -15.86 0.81
N GLU A 58 0.37 -17.02 1.08
CA GLU A 58 -0.77 -17.51 0.30
C GLU A 58 -1.92 -16.49 0.29
N GLY A 59 -2.17 -15.82 1.43
CA GLY A 59 -3.21 -14.79 1.51
C GLY A 59 -2.94 -13.56 0.63
N GLU A 60 -1.68 -13.16 0.42
CA GLU A 60 -1.35 -12.13 -0.58
C GLU A 60 -1.58 -12.66 -2.01
N LEU A 61 -1.21 -13.91 -2.28
CA LEU A 61 -1.43 -14.54 -3.58
C LEU A 61 -2.91 -14.60 -3.94
N GLU A 62 -3.74 -15.10 -3.04
CA GLU A 62 -5.20 -15.17 -3.22
C GLU A 62 -5.83 -13.77 -3.38
N ALA A 63 -5.32 -12.76 -2.64
CA ALA A 63 -5.75 -11.38 -2.81
C ALA A 63 -5.37 -10.83 -4.20
N ALA A 64 -4.19 -11.15 -4.71
CA ALA A 64 -3.75 -10.75 -6.05
C ALA A 64 -4.61 -11.41 -7.13
N ASP A 65 -4.91 -12.71 -6.98
CA ASP A 65 -5.80 -13.43 -7.90
C ASP A 65 -7.21 -12.85 -7.91
N TYR A 66 -7.75 -12.50 -6.75
CA TYR A 66 -9.03 -11.81 -6.64
C TYR A 66 -9.05 -10.47 -7.38
N VAL A 67 -8.04 -9.63 -7.17
CA VAL A 67 -7.93 -8.33 -7.87
C VAL A 67 -7.85 -8.53 -9.37
N ARG A 68 -7.06 -9.50 -9.82
CA ARG A 68 -6.93 -9.86 -11.24
C ARG A 68 -8.26 -10.29 -11.87
N GLU A 69 -8.98 -11.15 -11.18
CA GLU A 69 -10.30 -11.64 -11.63
C GLU A 69 -11.33 -10.53 -11.71
N VAL A 70 -11.38 -9.64 -10.72
CA VAL A 70 -12.31 -8.51 -10.69
C VAL A 70 -11.99 -7.51 -11.80
N LEU A 71 -10.72 -7.13 -12.00
CA LEU A 71 -10.32 -6.25 -13.10
C LEU A 71 -10.68 -6.87 -14.47
N GLY A 72 -10.42 -8.17 -14.64
CA GLY A 72 -10.79 -8.90 -15.84
C GLY A 72 -12.31 -8.94 -16.07
N ALA A 73 -13.10 -9.16 -15.02
CA ALA A 73 -14.57 -9.15 -15.09
C ALA A 73 -15.12 -7.76 -15.47
N TYR A 74 -14.45 -6.69 -15.06
CA TYR A 74 -14.78 -5.31 -15.52
C TYR A 74 -14.31 -5.02 -16.94
N GLY A 75 -13.61 -5.95 -17.60
CA GLY A 75 -13.09 -5.78 -18.96
C GLY A 75 -11.83 -4.91 -19.02
N VAL A 76 -11.11 -4.74 -17.93
CA VAL A 76 -9.78 -4.11 -17.90
C VAL A 76 -8.78 -5.09 -18.49
N GLU A 77 -7.91 -4.64 -19.39
CA GLU A 77 -6.87 -5.47 -19.99
C GLU A 77 -5.76 -5.71 -18.96
N LEU A 78 -5.42 -6.98 -18.72
CA LEU A 78 -4.34 -7.34 -17.79
C LEU A 78 -3.01 -7.36 -18.53
N LEU A 79 -2.01 -6.61 -18.03
CA LEU A 79 -0.69 -6.50 -18.66
C LEU A 79 0.26 -7.62 -18.23
N SER A 80 0.03 -8.26 -17.11
CA SER A 80 0.82 -9.39 -16.62
C SER A 80 0.13 -10.71 -16.91
N GLY A 81 0.93 -11.80 -16.98
CA GLY A 81 0.41 -13.15 -17.16
C GLY A 81 -0.47 -13.62 -15.99
N PRO A 82 -0.89 -14.90 -16.01
CA PRO A 82 -1.79 -15.44 -14.97
C PRO A 82 -1.20 -15.35 -13.55
N ASP A 83 0.12 -15.38 -13.42
CA ASP A 83 0.80 -15.28 -12.11
C ASP A 83 1.00 -13.82 -11.63
N GLY A 84 0.54 -12.83 -12.40
CA GLY A 84 0.80 -11.42 -12.11
C GLY A 84 2.21 -10.98 -12.52
N ASP A 85 2.64 -9.83 -12.02
CA ASP A 85 3.97 -9.27 -12.21
C ASP A 85 4.85 -9.68 -11.02
N VAL A 86 5.45 -10.87 -11.10
CA VAL A 86 6.15 -11.57 -10.01
C VAL A 86 7.56 -11.04 -9.81
N PHE A 87 7.96 -10.81 -8.56
CA PHE A 87 9.32 -10.43 -8.18
C PHE A 87 9.76 -11.11 -6.89
N GLY A 88 11.08 -11.23 -6.72
CA GLY A 88 11.69 -11.85 -5.55
C GLY A 88 12.49 -10.84 -4.72
N ILE A 89 12.31 -10.90 -3.40
CA ILE A 89 13.02 -10.08 -2.42
C ILE A 89 13.94 -11.01 -1.62
N LYS A 90 15.25 -10.80 -1.72
CA LYS A 90 16.20 -11.56 -0.92
C LYS A 90 16.17 -11.09 0.53
N ARG A 91 15.96 -12.01 1.46
CA ARG A 91 16.02 -11.75 2.91
C ARG A 91 17.41 -12.06 3.46
N ASP A 92 17.74 -11.44 4.58
CA ASP A 92 19.04 -11.62 5.27
C ASP A 92 19.35 -13.06 5.68
N ASN A 93 18.31 -13.88 5.89
CA ASN A 93 18.45 -15.31 6.20
C ASN A 93 18.77 -16.20 4.99
N GLY A 94 18.89 -15.59 3.80
CA GLY A 94 19.16 -16.29 2.53
C GLY A 94 17.91 -16.73 1.76
N ASP A 95 16.73 -16.65 2.38
CA ASP A 95 15.46 -16.97 1.73
C ASP A 95 15.06 -15.86 0.74
N THR A 96 14.25 -16.23 -0.24
CA THR A 96 13.63 -15.27 -1.17
C THR A 96 12.14 -15.21 -0.88
N LEU A 97 11.67 -14.04 -0.46
CA LEU A 97 10.25 -13.73 -0.42
C LEU A 97 9.80 -13.45 -1.87
N VAL A 98 8.73 -14.10 -2.31
CA VAL A 98 8.16 -13.90 -3.65
C VAL A 98 6.83 -13.17 -3.49
N SER A 99 6.71 -12.01 -4.10
CA SER A 99 5.50 -11.21 -4.15
C SER A 99 5.16 -10.83 -5.59
N ARG A 100 4.08 -10.09 -5.79
CA ARG A 100 3.62 -9.73 -7.13
C ARG A 100 2.79 -8.46 -7.15
N ASN A 101 2.85 -7.73 -8.25
CA ASN A 101 1.89 -6.70 -8.58
C ASN A 101 0.78 -7.28 -9.48
N VAL A 102 -0.41 -6.67 -9.42
CA VAL A 102 -1.46 -6.90 -10.41
C VAL A 102 -1.62 -5.63 -11.22
N ILE A 103 -1.44 -5.72 -12.54
CA ILE A 103 -1.41 -4.55 -13.42
C ILE A 103 -2.51 -4.72 -14.47
N GLY A 104 -3.41 -3.73 -14.54
CA GLY A 104 -4.46 -3.64 -15.56
C GLY A 104 -4.42 -2.29 -16.26
N VAL A 105 -4.88 -2.23 -17.53
CA VAL A 105 -4.91 -1.01 -18.32
C VAL A 105 -6.27 -0.80 -18.98
N ILE A 106 -6.71 0.44 -19.01
CA ILE A 106 -7.77 0.93 -19.87
C ILE A 106 -7.14 1.87 -20.90
N GLU A 107 -7.15 1.47 -22.19
CA GLU A 107 -6.58 2.28 -23.24
C GLU A 107 -7.40 3.55 -23.49
N GLY A 108 -6.71 4.68 -23.63
CA GLY A 108 -7.32 5.96 -24.00
C GLY A 108 -7.68 6.03 -25.48
N TYR A 109 -8.70 6.83 -25.83
CA TYR A 109 -9.16 6.94 -27.22
C TYR A 109 -8.33 7.93 -28.05
N ASP A 110 -7.64 8.89 -27.44
CA ASP A 110 -6.92 9.94 -28.15
C ASP A 110 -5.58 9.43 -28.68
N LYS A 111 -5.43 9.39 -30.00
CA LYS A 111 -4.22 8.87 -30.66
C LYS A 111 -2.92 9.58 -30.27
N SER A 112 -3.00 10.82 -29.79
CA SER A 112 -1.83 11.60 -29.36
C SER A 112 -1.51 11.42 -27.87
N LEU A 113 -2.47 10.96 -27.06
CA LEU A 113 -2.36 10.87 -25.61
C LEU A 113 -2.52 9.45 -25.06
N ARG A 114 -3.00 8.48 -25.84
CA ARG A 114 -3.22 7.11 -25.37
C ARG A 114 -1.94 6.39 -24.91
N ASP A 115 -0.77 6.83 -25.42
CA ASP A 115 0.55 6.32 -24.99
C ASP A 115 1.10 7.10 -23.78
N ARG A 116 0.29 7.97 -23.16
CA ARG A 116 0.56 8.65 -21.90
C ARG A 116 -0.32 8.06 -20.82
N TYR A 117 0.20 7.87 -19.63
CA TYR A 117 -0.44 7.06 -18.60
C TYR A 117 -0.71 7.86 -17.32
N ILE A 118 -1.90 7.63 -16.76
CA ILE A 118 -2.20 7.97 -15.36
C ILE A 118 -2.22 6.65 -14.60
N VAL A 119 -1.38 6.53 -13.58
CA VAL A 119 -1.35 5.34 -12.69
C VAL A 119 -2.29 5.57 -11.52
N ILE A 120 -3.13 4.58 -11.22
CA ILE A 120 -3.95 4.52 -10.02
C ILE A 120 -3.53 3.27 -9.25
N GLY A 121 -2.95 3.46 -8.08
CA GLY A 121 -2.34 2.38 -7.32
C GLY A 121 -2.87 2.27 -5.91
N ALA A 122 -2.84 1.05 -5.37
CA ALA A 122 -3.17 0.75 -3.99
C ALA A 122 -2.29 -0.39 -3.46
N ARG A 123 -1.85 -0.31 -2.22
CA ARG A 123 -1.11 -1.36 -1.53
C ARG A 123 -2.00 -2.59 -1.30
N LEU A 124 -1.52 -3.77 -1.67
CA LEU A 124 -2.23 -5.05 -1.57
C LEU A 124 -1.91 -5.79 -0.27
N ASP A 125 -0.65 -5.86 0.09
CA ASP A 125 -0.16 -6.57 1.26
C ASP A 125 -0.51 -5.86 2.57
N ASN A 126 -0.47 -6.64 3.67
CA ASN A 126 -0.61 -6.13 5.03
C ASN A 126 0.24 -6.97 6.00
N ILE A 127 0.00 -6.85 7.30
CA ILE A 127 0.83 -7.40 8.38
C ILE A 127 0.81 -8.94 8.44
N GLY A 128 -0.28 -9.58 8.00
CA GLY A 128 -0.44 -11.03 8.09
C GLY A 128 -0.89 -11.50 9.47
N THR A 129 -0.28 -12.57 9.95
CA THR A 129 -0.58 -13.18 11.25
C THR A 129 0.57 -13.02 12.23
N ARG A 130 0.26 -13.04 13.53
CA ARG A 130 1.25 -13.10 14.61
C ARG A 130 0.83 -14.09 15.68
N THR A 131 1.72 -14.98 16.08
CA THR A 131 1.50 -15.86 17.23
C THR A 131 1.92 -15.15 18.51
N ILE A 132 0.99 -15.03 19.44
CA ILE A 132 1.21 -14.53 20.80
C ILE A 132 0.94 -15.66 21.80
N THR A 133 1.52 -15.55 22.99
CA THR A 133 1.24 -16.53 24.07
C THR A 133 0.32 -15.90 25.09
N ILE A 134 -0.85 -16.54 25.31
CA ILE A 134 -1.81 -16.15 26.34
C ILE A 134 -1.91 -17.35 27.32
N ASP A 135 -1.67 -17.13 28.60
CA ASP A 135 -1.70 -18.17 29.65
C ASP A 135 -0.89 -19.43 29.31
N GLY A 136 0.27 -19.24 28.64
CA GLY A 136 1.16 -20.33 28.24
C GLY A 136 0.74 -21.06 26.96
N GLN A 137 -0.39 -20.70 26.34
CA GLN A 137 -0.87 -21.29 25.11
C GLN A 137 -0.61 -20.35 23.92
N PRO A 138 -0.19 -20.90 22.75
CA PRO A 138 -0.03 -20.10 21.54
C PRO A 138 -1.41 -19.70 20.99
N TYR A 139 -1.55 -18.44 20.64
CA TYR A 139 -2.73 -17.86 19.99
C TYR A 139 -2.31 -17.09 18.76
N THR A 140 -2.88 -17.41 17.61
CA THR A 140 -2.61 -16.69 16.35
C THR A 140 -3.59 -15.55 16.17
N ARG A 141 -3.07 -14.33 16.11
CA ARG A 141 -3.84 -13.14 15.73
C ARG A 141 -3.71 -12.88 14.24
N ILE A 142 -4.84 -12.59 13.60
CA ILE A 142 -4.92 -12.19 12.19
C ILE A 142 -5.09 -10.67 12.16
N TYR A 143 -4.22 -9.99 11.43
CA TYR A 143 -4.29 -8.56 11.17
C TYR A 143 -5.01 -8.35 9.84
N ASN A 144 -6.34 -8.28 9.87
CA ASN A 144 -7.19 -8.28 8.68
C ASN A 144 -6.90 -7.12 7.71
N GLY A 145 -6.52 -5.94 8.22
CA GLY A 145 -6.17 -4.80 7.40
C GLY A 145 -7.32 -4.34 6.52
N ALA A 146 -8.51 -4.16 7.12
CA ALA A 146 -9.69 -3.73 6.37
C ALA A 146 -9.52 -2.30 5.85
N ASN A 147 -9.12 -1.38 6.72
CA ASN A 147 -8.77 -0.03 6.31
C ASN A 147 -7.31 0.08 5.84
N GLY A 148 -6.43 -0.79 6.30
CA GLY A 148 -5.01 -0.75 5.95
C GLY A 148 -4.50 -1.99 5.20
N ASN A 149 -4.83 -2.25 3.89
CA ASN A 149 -5.41 -1.33 2.92
C ASN A 149 -6.46 -2.01 2.01
N ALA A 150 -7.29 -2.93 2.52
CA ALA A 150 -8.36 -3.48 1.69
C ALA A 150 -9.32 -2.37 1.19
N SER A 151 -9.49 -1.29 1.96
CA SER A 151 -10.28 -0.13 1.57
C SER A 151 -9.74 0.55 0.30
N GLY A 152 -8.44 0.84 0.24
CA GLY A 152 -7.82 1.46 -0.94
C GLY A 152 -7.87 0.57 -2.17
N VAL A 153 -7.67 -0.77 -2.01
CA VAL A 153 -7.83 -1.73 -3.11
C VAL A 153 -9.28 -1.76 -3.59
N ALA A 154 -10.26 -1.79 -2.70
CA ALA A 154 -11.68 -1.74 -3.05
C ALA A 154 -12.04 -0.47 -3.81
N MET A 155 -11.54 0.68 -3.37
CA MET A 155 -11.71 1.96 -4.05
C MET A 155 -11.08 1.95 -5.44
N MET A 156 -9.88 1.38 -5.59
CA MET A 156 -9.22 1.22 -6.89
C MET A 156 -10.04 0.35 -7.86
N LEU A 157 -10.59 -0.77 -7.38
CA LEU A 157 -11.42 -1.66 -8.20
C LEU A 157 -12.70 -0.97 -8.68
N GLU A 158 -13.40 -0.30 -7.80
CA GLU A 158 -14.63 0.42 -8.16
C GLU A 158 -14.33 1.62 -9.08
N LEU A 159 -13.21 2.31 -8.87
CA LEU A 159 -12.75 3.35 -9.78
C LEU A 159 -12.42 2.78 -11.17
N ALA A 160 -11.83 1.59 -11.23
CA ALA A 160 -11.59 0.87 -12.50
C ALA A 160 -12.91 0.53 -13.21
N ARG A 161 -13.93 0.08 -12.50
CA ARG A 161 -15.26 -0.20 -13.03
C ARG A 161 -15.90 1.07 -13.64
N LEU A 162 -15.87 2.17 -12.89
CA LEU A 162 -16.45 3.45 -13.31
C LEU A 162 -15.73 4.04 -14.54
N LEU A 163 -14.39 4.03 -14.53
CA LEU A 163 -13.59 4.52 -15.65
C LEU A 163 -13.72 3.62 -16.88
N LYS A 164 -13.81 2.29 -16.70
CA LYS A 164 -14.03 1.37 -17.81
C LYS A 164 -15.39 1.59 -18.47
N THR A 165 -16.43 1.79 -17.67
CA THR A 165 -17.79 2.10 -18.19
C THR A 165 -17.76 3.36 -19.05
N ASN A 166 -16.92 4.34 -18.72
CA ASN A 166 -16.77 5.60 -19.42
C ASN A 166 -15.49 5.67 -20.28
N SER A 167 -14.95 4.52 -20.71
CA SER A 167 -13.65 4.45 -21.41
C SER A 167 -13.56 5.30 -22.68
N LEU A 168 -14.67 5.49 -23.39
CA LEU A 168 -14.72 6.36 -24.56
C LEU A 168 -14.53 7.86 -24.26
N MET A 169 -14.47 8.24 -22.99
CA MET A 169 -14.20 9.61 -22.55
C MET A 169 -12.76 9.80 -22.04
N LEU A 170 -11.92 8.77 -22.06
CA LEU A 170 -10.56 8.82 -21.54
C LEU A 170 -9.56 9.13 -22.64
N LYS A 171 -8.95 10.32 -22.63
CA LYS A 171 -7.92 10.68 -23.63
C LYS A 171 -6.63 9.89 -23.41
N ARG A 172 -6.11 9.86 -22.16
CA ARG A 172 -4.94 9.07 -21.75
C ARG A 172 -5.36 7.69 -21.32
N SER A 173 -4.44 6.77 -21.39
CA SER A 173 -4.59 5.45 -20.80
C SER A 173 -4.48 5.51 -19.26
N VAL A 174 -5.24 4.65 -18.59
CA VAL A 174 -5.22 4.53 -17.14
C VAL A 174 -4.69 3.16 -16.77
N VAL A 175 -3.65 3.12 -15.94
CA VAL A 175 -3.04 1.89 -15.44
C VAL A 175 -3.43 1.72 -13.98
N PHE A 176 -4.04 0.59 -13.64
CA PHE A 176 -4.37 0.20 -12.27
C PHE A 176 -3.32 -0.76 -11.75
N VAL A 177 -2.81 -0.52 -10.55
CA VAL A 177 -1.80 -1.38 -9.96
C VAL A 177 -2.14 -1.68 -8.51
N ALA A 178 -2.36 -2.96 -8.19
CA ALA A 178 -2.31 -3.43 -6.83
C ALA A 178 -0.85 -3.81 -6.52
N PHE A 179 -0.19 -3.04 -5.66
CA PHE A 179 1.21 -3.23 -5.32
C PHE A 179 1.38 -4.28 -4.23
N GLY A 180 2.13 -5.34 -4.51
CA GLY A 180 2.55 -6.30 -3.51
C GLY A 180 3.79 -5.83 -2.75
N ALA A 181 4.01 -6.40 -1.57
CA ALA A 181 5.16 -6.11 -0.72
C ALA A 181 5.44 -4.61 -0.49
N SER A 182 4.39 -3.79 -0.40
CA SER A 182 4.52 -2.36 -0.12
C SER A 182 5.01 -2.10 1.31
N LEU A 183 4.64 -2.97 2.28
CA LEU A 183 5.17 -2.90 3.65
C LEU A 183 6.66 -3.29 3.75
N GLU A 184 7.22 -3.88 2.71
CA GLU A 184 8.66 -4.17 2.57
C GLU A 184 9.35 -3.01 1.80
N SER A 185 9.21 -1.78 2.28
CA SER A 185 9.81 -0.56 1.73
C SER A 185 9.36 -0.21 0.30
N GLN A 186 8.07 -0.38 0.01
CA GLN A 186 7.43 -0.08 -1.29
C GLN A 186 8.09 -0.79 -2.49
N ILE A 187 8.62 -2.01 -2.27
CA ILE A 187 9.34 -2.75 -3.33
C ILE A 187 8.45 -3.01 -4.54
N GLY A 188 7.15 -3.27 -4.36
CA GLY A 188 6.23 -3.49 -5.47
C GLY A 188 6.15 -2.32 -6.43
N SER A 189 5.98 -1.10 -5.91
CA SER A 189 5.95 0.11 -6.73
C SER A 189 7.32 0.46 -7.32
N TRP A 190 8.42 0.21 -6.58
CA TRP A 190 9.76 0.32 -7.13
C TRP A 190 9.98 -0.64 -8.31
N TYR A 191 9.59 -1.92 -8.16
CA TYR A 191 9.72 -2.94 -9.21
C TYR A 191 8.89 -2.57 -10.44
N PHE A 192 7.67 -2.10 -10.23
CA PHE A 192 6.81 -1.59 -11.30
C PHE A 192 7.51 -0.51 -12.13
N LEU A 193 8.05 0.52 -11.48
CA LEU A 193 8.69 1.65 -12.15
C LEU A 193 10.01 1.29 -12.84
N ASN A 194 10.81 0.42 -12.23
CA ASN A 194 12.19 0.22 -12.66
C ASN A 194 12.42 -1.07 -13.46
N ARG A 195 11.45 -2.01 -13.43
CA ARG A 195 11.67 -3.35 -14.02
C ARG A 195 10.53 -3.83 -14.91
N SER A 196 9.29 -3.64 -14.52
CA SER A 196 8.18 -4.33 -15.17
C SER A 196 7.37 -3.47 -16.13
N PHE A 197 7.17 -2.18 -15.83
CA PHE A 197 6.38 -1.32 -16.70
C PHE A 197 7.25 -0.65 -17.77
N PRO A 198 7.12 -1.04 -19.05
CA PRO A 198 8.09 -0.64 -20.10
C PRO A 198 7.96 0.83 -20.50
N ALA A 199 6.90 1.52 -20.07
CA ALA A 199 6.59 2.90 -20.41
C ALA A 199 6.59 3.83 -19.18
N ALA A 200 7.43 3.54 -18.17
CA ALA A 200 7.50 4.34 -16.95
C ALA A 200 7.82 5.83 -17.23
N ASP A 201 8.62 6.12 -18.25
CA ASP A 201 8.94 7.47 -18.74
C ASP A 201 7.74 8.22 -19.35
N ARG A 202 6.62 7.53 -19.60
CA ARG A 202 5.38 8.08 -20.14
C ARG A 202 4.27 8.22 -19.12
N ILE A 203 4.57 8.00 -17.85
CA ILE A 203 3.62 8.24 -16.76
C ILE A 203 3.55 9.74 -16.50
N ASP A 204 2.36 10.32 -16.68
CA ASP A 204 2.11 11.74 -16.45
C ASP A 204 1.80 12.07 -14.99
N ALA A 205 1.13 11.14 -14.28
CA ALA A 205 0.82 11.30 -12.86
C ALA A 205 0.45 9.96 -12.20
N MET A 206 0.52 9.93 -10.87
CA MET A 206 0.09 8.81 -10.06
C MET A 206 -0.91 9.24 -8.99
N ILE A 207 -1.98 8.47 -8.85
CA ILE A 207 -2.97 8.53 -7.77
C ILE A 207 -2.73 7.32 -6.86
N ASN A 208 -2.33 7.55 -5.62
CA ASN A 208 -2.17 6.50 -4.62
C ASN A 208 -3.37 6.48 -3.66
N LEU A 209 -3.93 5.30 -3.45
CA LEU A 209 -5.09 5.06 -2.60
C LEU A 209 -4.67 4.21 -1.40
N ASP A 210 -4.55 4.83 -0.23
CA ASP A 210 -4.15 4.10 0.97
C ASP A 210 -4.91 4.61 2.21
N VAL A 211 -5.56 3.70 2.92
CA VAL A 211 -6.36 3.99 4.13
C VAL A 211 -7.52 4.94 3.80
N LEU A 212 -8.55 4.42 3.13
CA LEU A 212 -9.71 5.19 2.63
C LEU A 212 -11.07 4.66 3.16
N GLY A 213 -11.13 4.18 4.39
CA GLY A 213 -12.37 3.64 4.93
C GLY A 213 -12.74 4.21 6.29
N ARG A 214 -11.79 4.75 7.02
CA ARG A 214 -11.99 5.32 8.34
C ARG A 214 -10.83 6.23 8.73
N GLY A 215 -11.12 7.42 9.21
CA GLY A 215 -10.12 8.38 9.66
C GLY A 215 -10.73 9.61 10.29
N GLN A 216 -9.92 10.65 10.46
CA GLN A 216 -10.36 11.93 11.01
C GLN A 216 -10.72 12.95 9.92
N GLY A 217 -10.45 12.65 8.66
CA GLY A 217 -10.71 13.52 7.54
C GLY A 217 -10.44 12.83 6.21
N PHE A 218 -10.57 13.55 5.12
CA PHE A 218 -10.17 13.12 3.78
C PHE A 218 -9.06 14.05 3.32
N TYR A 219 -7.88 13.50 3.02
CA TYR A 219 -6.66 14.26 2.75
C TYR A 219 -6.11 13.95 1.35
N ALA A 220 -5.51 14.96 0.73
CA ALA A 220 -4.70 14.85 -0.46
C ALA A 220 -3.29 15.39 -0.20
N TYR A 221 -2.27 14.54 -0.34
CA TYR A 221 -0.87 14.90 -0.18
C TYR A 221 -0.12 14.75 -1.51
N THR A 222 0.54 15.80 -1.96
CA THR A 222 1.21 15.88 -3.27
C THR A 222 2.73 16.09 -3.17
N GLY A 223 3.31 16.03 -1.98
CA GLY A 223 4.69 16.49 -1.77
C GLY A 223 4.86 17.96 -2.15
N SER A 224 3.84 18.79 -1.93
CA SER A 224 3.79 20.21 -2.32
C SER A 224 4.03 20.48 -3.82
N ASN A 225 3.62 19.53 -4.69
CA ASN A 225 3.71 19.73 -6.13
C ASN A 225 2.70 20.79 -6.59
N ALA A 226 3.21 21.95 -7.07
CA ALA A 226 2.38 23.10 -7.43
C ALA A 226 1.34 22.81 -8.52
N ASP A 227 1.69 21.97 -9.52
CA ASP A 227 0.77 21.64 -10.61
C ASP A 227 -0.34 20.70 -10.12
N MET A 228 -0.02 19.68 -9.31
CA MET A 228 -1.02 18.80 -8.69
C MET A 228 -1.94 19.58 -7.74
N ASN A 229 -1.39 20.47 -6.91
CA ASN A 229 -2.18 21.32 -6.02
C ASN A 229 -3.13 22.24 -6.81
N ARG A 230 -2.70 22.74 -7.97
CA ARG A 230 -3.56 23.54 -8.85
C ARG A 230 -4.72 22.72 -9.43
N ILE A 231 -4.46 21.47 -9.81
CA ILE A 231 -5.52 20.56 -10.30
C ILE A 231 -6.50 20.22 -9.18
N LEU A 232 -6.02 19.87 -8.00
CA LEU A 232 -6.85 19.62 -6.80
C LEU A 232 -7.75 20.84 -6.48
N ASN A 233 -7.17 22.04 -6.45
CA ASN A 233 -7.92 23.28 -6.20
C ASN A 233 -8.99 23.55 -7.27
N ARG A 234 -8.70 23.23 -8.53
CA ARG A 234 -9.68 23.34 -9.62
C ARG A 234 -10.86 22.39 -9.40
N VAL A 235 -10.60 21.12 -9.10
CA VAL A 235 -11.66 20.14 -8.80
C VAL A 235 -12.43 20.56 -7.55
N ASN A 236 -11.73 21.00 -6.49
CA ASN A 236 -12.34 21.49 -5.25
C ASN A 236 -13.21 22.75 -5.46
N SER A 237 -12.97 23.53 -6.51
CA SER A 237 -13.81 24.70 -6.85
C SER A 237 -15.15 24.33 -7.47
N THR A 238 -15.33 23.09 -7.93
CA THR A 238 -16.58 22.56 -8.47
C THR A 238 -17.47 21.97 -7.39
N LEU A 239 -18.71 21.63 -7.73
CA LEU A 239 -19.62 20.93 -6.82
C LEU A 239 -19.13 19.48 -6.65
N GLN A 240 -18.71 19.13 -5.44
CA GLN A 240 -18.23 17.81 -5.09
C GLN A 240 -18.97 17.29 -3.84
N PRO A 241 -19.21 15.97 -3.72
CA PRO A 241 -19.89 15.39 -2.55
C PRO A 241 -19.04 15.50 -1.27
N VAL A 242 -17.70 15.45 -1.45
CA VAL A 242 -16.68 15.66 -0.42
C VAL A 242 -15.47 16.30 -1.07
N LYS A 243 -14.64 16.99 -0.28
CA LYS A 243 -13.41 17.61 -0.77
C LYS A 243 -12.25 17.24 0.14
N PRO A 244 -11.13 16.76 -0.40
CA PRO A 244 -9.96 16.52 0.44
C PRO A 244 -9.35 17.83 0.90
N GLU A 245 -8.81 17.79 2.12
CA GLU A 245 -7.87 18.80 2.60
C GLU A 245 -6.51 18.57 1.94
N ILE A 246 -5.97 19.59 1.28
CA ILE A 246 -4.62 19.52 0.70
C ILE A 246 -3.64 19.77 1.83
N THR A 247 -2.92 18.72 2.24
CA THR A 247 -1.96 18.80 3.35
C THR A 247 -0.51 18.92 2.85
N ALA A 248 0.27 19.74 3.55
CA ALA A 248 1.71 19.84 3.32
C ALA A 248 2.50 18.77 4.09
N ALA A 249 1.96 18.27 5.19
CA ALA A 249 2.54 17.16 5.95
C ALA A 249 2.08 15.83 5.39
N GLU A 250 3.02 14.90 5.19
CA GLU A 250 2.71 13.56 4.73
C GLU A 250 1.96 12.78 5.81
N PRO A 251 0.71 12.32 5.52
CA PRO A 251 -0.11 11.65 6.54
C PRO A 251 0.36 10.24 6.85
N LEU A 252 0.90 9.52 5.87
CA LEU A 252 1.45 8.17 6.00
C LEU A 252 2.39 7.80 4.85
N ASP A 253 3.28 6.87 5.11
CA ASP A 253 4.20 6.29 4.12
C ASP A 253 3.43 5.36 3.19
N SER A 254 3.57 5.54 1.86
CA SER A 254 2.93 4.67 0.88
C SER A 254 3.62 4.75 -0.48
N ASP A 255 3.11 4.00 -1.46
CA ASP A 255 3.72 3.80 -2.78
C ASP A 255 3.93 5.06 -3.61
N HIS A 256 3.20 6.17 -3.33
CA HIS A 256 3.41 7.47 -3.97
C HIS A 256 4.85 7.98 -3.86
N ARG A 257 5.59 7.56 -2.83
CA ARG A 257 6.99 7.96 -2.61
C ARG A 257 7.91 7.51 -3.72
N MET A 258 7.70 6.30 -4.28
CA MET A 258 8.52 5.79 -5.38
C MET A 258 8.31 6.60 -6.64
N PHE A 259 7.07 7.03 -6.90
CA PHE A 259 6.74 7.92 -8.02
C PHE A 259 7.32 9.33 -7.81
N TYR A 260 7.18 9.87 -6.62
CA TYR A 260 7.77 11.17 -6.28
C TYR A 260 9.30 11.15 -6.44
N ALA A 261 9.96 10.09 -5.96
CA ALA A 261 11.41 9.92 -6.11
C ALA A 261 11.86 9.78 -7.57
N SER A 262 10.96 9.32 -8.44
CA SER A 262 11.16 9.23 -9.90
C SER A 262 10.74 10.49 -10.65
N GLU A 263 10.52 11.60 -9.94
CA GLU A 263 10.06 12.89 -10.49
C GLU A 263 8.70 12.80 -11.23
N ILE A 264 7.85 11.84 -10.84
CA ILE A 264 6.50 11.70 -11.37
C ILE A 264 5.53 12.40 -10.41
N PRO A 265 4.74 13.38 -10.90
CA PRO A 265 3.71 14.02 -10.08
C PRO A 265 2.77 13.00 -9.46
N SER A 266 2.71 12.95 -8.14
CA SER A 266 1.91 11.96 -7.43
C SER A 266 1.01 12.63 -6.38
N VAL A 267 -0.11 11.99 -6.07
CA VAL A 267 -1.00 12.36 -4.98
C VAL A 267 -1.37 11.13 -4.17
N LEU A 268 -1.21 11.20 -2.86
CA LEU A 268 -1.77 10.23 -1.92
C LEU A 268 -3.14 10.76 -1.47
N PHE A 269 -4.19 9.97 -1.67
CA PHE A 269 -5.48 10.14 -1.02
C PHE A 269 -5.60 9.18 0.16
N THR A 270 -5.99 9.71 1.32
CA THR A 270 -6.08 8.93 2.55
C THR A 270 -7.04 9.61 3.55
N THR A 271 -7.60 8.82 4.46
CA THR A 271 -8.33 9.35 5.62
C THR A 271 -7.42 9.50 6.86
N GLY A 272 -6.12 9.21 6.70
CA GLY A 272 -5.13 9.31 7.77
C GLY A 272 -5.15 8.14 8.74
N THR A 273 -4.33 8.26 9.79
CA THR A 273 -4.24 7.22 10.82
C THR A 273 -5.48 7.19 11.73
N TYR A 274 -5.79 6.03 12.30
CA TYR A 274 -6.93 5.77 13.16
C TYR A 274 -6.54 4.80 14.28
N PRO A 275 -7.32 4.69 15.38
CA PRO A 275 -6.91 3.93 16.58
C PRO A 275 -6.66 2.43 16.34
N GLU A 276 -7.36 1.84 15.37
CA GLU A 276 -7.23 0.41 15.04
C GLU A 276 -6.12 0.13 14.02
N PHE A 277 -5.45 1.16 13.48
CA PHE A 277 -4.39 1.02 12.47
C PHE A 277 -3.27 0.09 12.95
N GLY A 278 -2.95 -0.91 12.12
CA GLY A 278 -1.92 -1.91 12.44
C GLY A 278 -2.28 -2.86 13.60
N THR A 279 -3.56 -2.98 13.97
CA THR A 279 -4.05 -3.90 14.98
C THR A 279 -4.96 -4.99 14.41
N ASP A 280 -5.21 -6.03 15.19
CA ASP A 280 -6.18 -7.10 14.86
C ASP A 280 -7.65 -6.63 14.89
N ARG A 281 -7.91 -5.38 15.33
CA ARG A 281 -9.23 -4.76 15.34
C ARG A 281 -9.56 -3.99 14.05
N ASP A 282 -8.63 -3.90 13.12
CA ASP A 282 -8.86 -3.32 11.79
C ASP A 282 -9.66 -4.31 10.93
N THR A 283 -10.98 -4.29 11.11
CA THR A 283 -11.96 -5.21 10.51
C THR A 283 -12.96 -4.46 9.62
N PRO A 284 -13.65 -5.14 8.68
CA PRO A 284 -14.62 -4.50 7.80
C PRO A 284 -15.74 -3.72 8.51
N SER A 285 -16.06 -4.08 9.74
CA SER A 285 -17.15 -3.46 10.52
C SER A 285 -16.86 -2.04 10.98
N ILE A 286 -15.59 -1.62 10.99
CA ILE A 286 -15.22 -0.27 11.42
C ILE A 286 -15.26 0.76 10.29
N LEU A 287 -15.41 0.34 9.03
CA LEU A 287 -15.34 1.22 7.86
C LEU A 287 -16.63 2.00 7.67
N GLN A 288 -16.48 3.22 7.19
CA GLN A 288 -17.55 4.18 6.90
C GLN A 288 -17.86 4.16 5.38
N TYR A 289 -18.57 3.13 4.93
CA TYR A 289 -18.79 2.88 3.50
C TYR A 289 -19.53 4.00 2.77
N ASP A 290 -20.41 4.75 3.45
CA ASP A 290 -21.12 5.89 2.87
C ASP A 290 -20.15 7.07 2.61
N ASP A 291 -19.11 7.22 3.43
CA ASP A 291 -18.03 8.18 3.21
C ASP A 291 -17.15 7.72 2.05
N MET A 292 -16.77 6.42 2.02
CA MET A 292 -16.02 5.82 0.91
C MET A 292 -16.71 6.05 -0.44
N GLU A 293 -18.03 5.94 -0.51
CA GLU A 293 -18.77 6.18 -1.75
C GLU A 293 -18.67 7.65 -2.21
N ARG A 294 -18.76 8.60 -1.28
CA ARG A 294 -18.58 10.03 -1.58
C ARG A 294 -17.15 10.36 -1.99
N GLU A 295 -16.17 9.76 -1.31
CA GLU A 295 -14.75 9.88 -1.66
C GLU A 295 -14.47 9.28 -3.04
N LEU A 296 -15.07 8.13 -3.37
CA LEU A 296 -14.94 7.51 -4.69
C LEU A 296 -15.47 8.41 -5.82
N GLU A 297 -16.60 9.08 -5.61
CA GLU A 297 -17.12 10.04 -6.59
C GLU A 297 -16.15 11.19 -6.82
N TYR A 298 -15.55 11.71 -5.74
CA TYR A 298 -14.48 12.72 -5.86
C TYR A 298 -13.28 12.19 -6.63
N LEU A 299 -12.80 10.98 -6.29
CA LEU A 299 -11.66 10.34 -6.96
C LEU A 299 -11.92 10.11 -8.44
N TYR A 300 -13.15 9.74 -8.81
CA TYR A 300 -13.55 9.63 -10.21
C TYR A 300 -13.44 10.98 -10.94
N ASN A 301 -14.00 12.04 -10.37
CA ASN A 301 -13.95 13.38 -10.96
C ASN A 301 -12.51 13.90 -11.08
N PHE A 302 -11.69 13.67 -10.07
CA PHE A 302 -10.27 14.02 -10.10
C PHE A 302 -9.50 13.21 -11.15
N SER A 303 -9.77 11.92 -11.27
CA SER A 303 -9.17 11.06 -12.30
C SER A 303 -9.53 11.52 -13.70
N MET A 304 -10.79 11.88 -13.94
CA MET A 304 -11.27 12.43 -15.22
C MET A 304 -10.57 13.75 -15.58
N GLU A 305 -10.28 14.61 -14.61
CA GLU A 305 -9.52 15.85 -14.83
C GLU A 305 -8.07 15.54 -15.23
N LEU A 306 -7.40 14.58 -14.58
CA LEU A 306 -6.03 14.19 -14.94
C LEU A 306 -5.94 13.50 -16.29
N VAL A 307 -6.88 12.60 -16.59
CA VAL A 307 -6.89 11.83 -17.84
C VAL A 307 -7.14 12.72 -19.05
N ASN A 308 -7.95 13.77 -18.90
CA ASN A 308 -8.41 14.62 -20.00
C ASN A 308 -7.73 15.99 -20.06
N GLY A 309 -7.19 16.48 -18.94
CA GLY A 309 -6.57 17.79 -18.82
C GLY A 309 -5.12 17.85 -19.31
N ALA A 310 -4.46 18.96 -19.03
CA ALA A 310 -3.03 19.08 -19.24
C ALA A 310 -2.26 18.22 -18.23
N ALA A 311 -1.20 17.55 -18.68
CA ALA A 311 -0.33 16.79 -17.79
C ALA A 311 0.30 17.73 -16.75
N PRO A 312 0.28 17.37 -15.45
CA PRO A 312 1.03 18.11 -14.46
C PRO A 312 2.54 17.93 -14.69
N ALA A 313 3.31 18.98 -14.43
CA ALA A 313 4.75 18.87 -14.36
C ALA A 313 5.17 18.58 -12.92
N PHE A 314 6.29 17.88 -12.75
CA PHE A 314 6.89 17.71 -11.44
C PHE A 314 7.55 19.06 -11.01
N ARG A 315 6.89 19.77 -10.11
CA ARG A 315 7.30 21.10 -9.63
C ARG A 315 7.06 21.21 -8.13
N PRO A 316 7.91 20.59 -7.29
CA PRO A 316 7.83 20.79 -5.85
C PRO A 316 8.09 22.28 -5.52
N GLU A 317 7.32 22.86 -4.60
CA GLU A 317 7.53 24.24 -4.14
C GLU A 317 8.88 24.36 -3.43
N GLU A 318 9.60 25.48 -3.66
CA GLU A 318 10.86 25.76 -2.98
C GLU A 318 10.62 25.84 -1.46
N GLY A 319 11.32 24.98 -0.69
CA GLY A 319 11.17 24.87 0.77
C GLY A 319 10.10 23.87 1.21
N ALA A 320 9.39 23.22 0.29
CA ALA A 320 8.59 22.06 0.63
C ALA A 320 9.53 20.98 1.18
N SER A 321 9.19 20.46 2.35
CA SER A 321 9.83 19.25 2.84
C SER A 321 9.46 18.15 1.85
N ALA A 322 10.46 17.56 1.18
CA ALA A 322 10.26 16.30 0.49
C ALA A 322 9.62 15.31 1.46
N PRO A 323 8.85 14.32 0.99
CA PRO A 323 8.33 13.26 1.83
C PRO A 323 9.43 12.81 2.79
N ALA A 324 9.16 12.84 4.09
CA ALA A 324 10.17 12.51 5.09
C ALA A 324 10.65 11.09 4.80
N GLY A 325 11.88 10.98 4.27
CA GLY A 325 12.51 9.69 3.99
C GLY A 325 13.08 9.49 2.60
N THR A 326 12.77 10.30 1.53
CA THR A 326 13.15 9.77 0.22
C THR A 326 13.44 10.73 -0.91
N VAL A 327 13.84 11.95 -0.72
CA VAL A 327 14.49 12.66 -1.83
C VAL A 327 15.94 12.21 -1.91
N GLY A 328 16.19 11.22 -2.75
CA GLY A 328 17.53 10.75 -3.10
C GLY A 328 18.16 9.73 -2.15
N ALA A 329 17.40 9.09 -1.24
CA ALA A 329 17.90 7.94 -0.49
C ALA A 329 17.50 6.65 -1.22
N ILE A 330 18.46 5.77 -1.47
CA ILE A 330 18.29 4.49 -2.15
C ILE A 330 18.25 3.42 -1.06
N PRO A 331 17.33 2.43 -1.10
CA PRO A 331 17.38 1.30 -0.19
C PRO A 331 18.79 0.71 -0.14
N TYR A 332 19.33 0.49 1.06
CA TYR A 332 20.74 0.12 1.22
C TYR A 332 21.13 -1.15 0.47
N TYR A 333 20.21 -2.08 0.29
CA TYR A 333 20.40 -3.34 -0.45
C TYR A 333 20.39 -3.17 -1.98
N GLU A 334 20.03 -2.01 -2.50
CA GLU A 334 20.06 -1.69 -3.94
C GLU A 334 21.34 -0.97 -4.37
N CYS A 335 22.17 -0.58 -3.40
CA CYS A 335 23.44 0.05 -3.68
C CYS A 335 24.47 -0.99 -4.16
N ASP A 336 25.28 -0.66 -5.19
CA ASP A 336 26.39 -1.53 -5.63
C ASP A 336 27.34 -1.84 -4.47
N ILE A 337 27.53 -0.85 -3.59
CA ILE A 337 28.27 -0.99 -2.34
C ILE A 337 27.37 -0.44 -1.24
N PRO A 338 26.75 -1.29 -0.40
CA PRO A 338 25.95 -0.88 0.74
C PRO A 338 26.74 -0.02 1.74
N PRO A 339 26.06 0.77 2.58
CA PRO A 339 26.72 1.50 3.64
C PRO A 339 27.34 0.51 4.65
N THR A 340 28.47 0.89 5.26
CA THR A 340 29.11 0.03 6.25
C THR A 340 29.27 0.74 7.60
N PHE A 341 28.96 0.01 8.67
CA PHE A 341 29.21 0.41 10.04
C PHE A 341 30.37 -0.42 10.60
N LEU A 342 31.42 0.25 11.08
CA LEU A 342 32.66 -0.41 11.56
C LEU A 342 33.26 -1.42 10.54
N GLY A 343 33.05 -1.13 9.24
CA GLY A 343 33.57 -1.95 8.15
C GLY A 343 32.68 -3.15 7.75
N SER A 344 31.54 -3.34 8.40
CA SER A 344 30.56 -4.38 8.07
C SER A 344 29.34 -3.79 7.33
N THR A 345 28.82 -4.53 6.35
CA THR A 345 27.53 -4.26 5.69
C THR A 345 26.35 -4.89 6.43
N ASP A 346 26.60 -5.76 7.42
CA ASP A 346 25.56 -6.41 8.22
C ASP A 346 24.95 -5.42 9.23
N PRO A 347 23.64 -5.08 9.13
CA PRO A 347 22.99 -4.19 10.10
C PRO A 347 23.04 -4.70 11.54
N LYS A 348 23.21 -6.01 11.77
CA LYS A 348 23.36 -6.58 13.12
C LYS A 348 24.56 -6.02 13.85
N VAL A 349 25.65 -5.73 13.13
CA VAL A 349 26.84 -5.12 13.73
C VAL A 349 26.52 -3.75 14.31
N PHE A 350 25.70 -2.95 13.64
CA PHE A 350 25.22 -1.67 14.16
C PHE A 350 24.34 -1.87 15.41
N LEU A 351 23.40 -2.82 15.35
CA LEU A 351 22.54 -3.13 16.50
C LEU A 351 23.37 -3.56 17.72
N GLU A 352 24.30 -4.51 17.56
CA GLU A 352 25.08 -5.06 18.66
C GLU A 352 26.16 -4.11 19.20
N LYS A 353 26.88 -3.43 18.31
CA LYS A 353 28.05 -2.61 18.68
C LYS A 353 27.68 -1.18 19.04
N TRP A 354 26.54 -0.69 18.59
CA TRP A 354 26.09 0.66 18.89
C TRP A 354 24.75 0.70 19.61
N VAL A 355 23.68 0.22 18.97
CA VAL A 355 22.33 0.41 19.52
C VAL A 355 22.22 -0.23 20.91
N TYR A 356 22.49 -1.53 21.06
CA TYR A 356 22.36 -2.21 22.34
C TYR A 356 23.45 -1.85 23.34
N ALA A 357 24.59 -1.33 22.90
CA ALA A 357 25.64 -0.84 23.80
C ALA A 357 25.25 0.47 24.48
N TYR A 358 24.45 1.32 23.85
CA TYR A 358 24.07 2.65 24.33
C TYR A 358 22.60 2.84 24.65
N LEU A 359 21.74 1.84 24.30
CA LEU A 359 20.32 1.84 24.60
C LEU A 359 20.07 1.92 26.10
N LYS A 360 19.27 2.88 26.52
CA LYS A 360 18.85 3.04 27.93
C LYS A 360 17.39 2.67 28.06
N TYR A 361 17.12 1.53 28.70
CA TYR A 361 15.73 1.14 28.93
C TYR A 361 15.05 2.16 29.84
N PRO A 362 13.94 2.81 29.39
CA PRO A 362 13.25 3.81 30.21
C PRO A 362 12.71 3.18 31.50
N GLN A 363 13.00 3.80 32.65
CA GLN A 363 12.65 3.25 33.97
C GLN A 363 11.14 3.08 34.16
N GLU A 364 10.34 3.95 33.55
CA GLU A 364 8.87 3.87 33.58
C GLU A 364 8.37 2.67 32.75
N ALA A 365 8.94 2.42 31.59
CA ALA A 365 8.63 1.24 30.80
C ALA A 365 9.02 -0.07 31.52
N VAL A 366 10.14 -0.07 32.24
CA VAL A 366 10.54 -1.21 33.09
C VAL A 366 9.51 -1.47 34.20
N ARG A 367 9.07 -0.40 34.91
CA ARG A 367 8.06 -0.51 35.98
C ARG A 367 6.71 -1.03 35.47
N ASN A 368 6.34 -0.63 34.26
CA ASN A 368 5.07 -1.01 33.63
C ASN A 368 5.16 -2.32 32.84
N GLY A 369 6.32 -2.99 32.82
CA GLY A 369 6.51 -4.24 32.08
C GLY A 369 6.41 -4.11 30.56
N ILE A 370 6.58 -2.90 30.02
CA ILE A 370 6.46 -2.61 28.59
C ILE A 370 7.72 -3.12 27.87
N GLN A 371 7.57 -4.00 26.90
CA GLN A 371 8.65 -4.57 26.08
C GLN A 371 8.15 -4.83 24.67
N GLY A 372 9.06 -4.90 23.68
CA GLY A 372 8.71 -5.14 22.29
C GLY A 372 9.79 -4.72 21.31
N ARG A 373 9.48 -4.70 20.03
CA ARG A 373 10.41 -4.30 18.96
C ARG A 373 9.88 -3.05 18.26
N VAL A 374 10.66 -1.99 18.28
CA VAL A 374 10.39 -0.72 17.59
C VAL A 374 11.09 -0.78 16.23
N LEU A 375 10.34 -0.63 15.12
CA LEU A 375 10.90 -0.50 13.79
C LEU A 375 11.30 0.95 13.57
N VAL A 376 12.59 1.18 13.42
CA VAL A 376 13.18 2.51 13.18
C VAL A 376 13.73 2.57 11.78
N ASP A 377 13.39 3.63 11.06
CA ASP A 377 13.89 3.97 9.74
C ASP A 377 14.83 5.16 9.81
N PHE A 378 15.88 5.18 9.00
CA PHE A 378 16.84 6.28 8.95
C PHE A 378 17.61 6.30 7.64
N VAL A 379 18.14 7.47 7.30
CA VAL A 379 18.97 7.70 6.11
C VAL A 379 20.42 7.87 6.50
N ILE A 380 21.33 7.26 5.75
CA ILE A 380 22.77 7.50 5.80
C ILE A 380 23.13 8.39 4.62
N ASP A 381 23.58 9.64 4.90
CA ASP A 381 23.91 10.63 3.86
C ASP A 381 25.24 10.29 3.14
N GLU A 382 25.59 11.02 2.10
CA GLU A 382 26.81 10.83 1.31
C GLU A 382 28.10 11.10 2.11
N ARG A 383 27.98 11.68 3.31
CA ARG A 383 29.07 11.87 4.27
C ARG A 383 29.13 10.76 5.31
N GLY A 384 28.13 9.87 5.33
CA GLY A 384 28.03 8.77 6.27
C GLY A 384 27.26 9.10 7.56
N ARG A 385 26.60 10.25 7.65
CA ARG A 385 25.87 10.68 8.86
C ARG A 385 24.44 10.15 8.81
N VAL A 386 23.98 9.65 9.96
CA VAL A 386 22.58 9.25 10.15
C VAL A 386 21.70 10.50 10.19
N LYS A 387 20.62 10.47 9.42
CA LYS A 387 19.61 11.53 9.23
C LYS A 387 18.22 10.93 9.23
N ASP A 388 17.22 11.80 9.35
CA ASP A 388 15.81 11.50 9.09
C ASP A 388 15.32 10.26 9.88
N VAL A 389 15.76 10.12 11.14
CA VAL A 389 15.41 8.97 11.99
C VAL A 389 13.96 9.06 12.44
N LYS A 390 13.16 8.05 12.11
CA LYS A 390 11.73 8.00 12.46
C LYS A 390 11.31 6.60 12.87
N VAL A 391 10.21 6.49 13.61
CA VAL A 391 9.59 5.20 13.96
C VAL A 391 8.56 4.86 12.90
N LEU A 392 8.77 3.74 12.20
CA LEU A 392 7.78 3.18 11.28
C LEU A 392 6.74 2.34 12.01
N ARG A 393 7.17 1.65 13.07
CA ARG A 393 6.29 0.86 13.93
C ARG A 393 6.74 0.97 15.38
N GLY A 394 5.93 1.63 16.18
CA GLY A 394 6.15 1.81 17.60
C GLY A 394 5.58 0.68 18.45
N VAL A 395 5.93 0.71 19.73
CA VAL A 395 5.39 -0.16 20.80
C VAL A 395 4.75 0.70 21.87
N ASP A 396 5.47 1.72 22.31
CA ASP A 396 5.10 2.64 23.37
C ASP A 396 5.95 3.91 23.22
N PRO A 397 5.40 5.11 23.46
CA PRO A 397 6.10 6.37 23.26
C PRO A 397 7.46 6.46 23.99
N LEU A 398 7.61 5.81 25.14
CA LEU A 398 8.88 5.78 25.91
C LEU A 398 9.94 4.97 25.19
N LEU A 399 9.58 3.77 24.66
CA LEU A 399 10.48 2.91 23.91
C LEU A 399 10.82 3.51 22.56
N ASP A 400 9.82 4.07 21.88
CA ASP A 400 9.93 4.71 20.57
C ASP A 400 10.91 5.90 20.61
N ALA A 401 10.77 6.78 21.60
CA ALA A 401 11.66 7.91 21.80
C ALA A 401 13.11 7.48 22.07
N GLU A 402 13.33 6.46 22.88
CA GLU A 402 14.68 5.97 23.16
C GLU A 402 15.31 5.27 21.94
N ALA A 403 14.51 4.52 21.15
CA ALA A 403 14.96 3.91 19.91
C ALA A 403 15.43 4.96 18.90
N VAL A 404 14.62 5.98 18.66
CA VAL A 404 14.99 7.13 17.79
C VAL A 404 16.27 7.81 18.28
N LYS A 405 16.34 8.10 19.58
CA LYS A 405 17.47 8.79 20.18
C LYS A 405 18.78 8.03 20.01
N VAL A 406 18.81 6.72 20.26
CA VAL A 406 20.04 5.91 20.16
C VAL A 406 20.49 5.76 18.71
N VAL A 407 19.56 5.62 17.77
CA VAL A 407 19.89 5.55 16.33
C VAL A 407 20.37 6.89 15.81
N ALA A 408 19.70 7.98 16.16
CA ALA A 408 20.10 9.34 15.75
C ALA A 408 21.49 9.77 16.28
N ALA A 409 21.90 9.21 17.41
CA ALA A 409 23.22 9.46 18.01
C ALA A 409 24.35 8.62 17.39
N SER A 410 24.07 7.85 16.32
CA SER A 410 25.06 7.01 15.65
C SER A 410 26.31 7.78 15.23
N PRO A 411 27.50 7.21 15.39
CA PRO A 411 28.69 7.73 14.72
C PRO A 411 28.60 7.55 13.21
N ASP A 412 29.51 8.22 12.48
CA ASP A 412 29.54 8.21 11.03
C ASP A 412 29.75 6.80 10.46
N TRP A 413 29.00 6.51 9.42
CA TRP A 413 29.11 5.31 8.58
C TRP A 413 30.00 5.58 7.37
N LYS A 414 30.45 4.53 6.72
CA LYS A 414 30.97 4.66 5.38
C LYS A 414 29.76 4.67 4.42
N PRO A 415 29.56 5.75 3.63
CA PRO A 415 28.36 5.90 2.81
C PRO A 415 28.27 4.84 1.70
N ALA A 416 27.05 4.55 1.29
CA ALA A 416 26.74 3.71 0.15
C ALA A 416 27.29 4.29 -1.16
N ARG A 417 27.45 3.41 -2.16
CA ARG A 417 27.78 3.82 -3.53
C ARG A 417 26.89 3.12 -4.56
N LEU A 418 26.51 3.92 -5.56
CA LEU A 418 25.83 3.43 -6.76
C LEU A 418 26.57 4.03 -7.97
N GLN A 419 26.92 3.18 -8.94
CA GLN A 419 27.70 3.56 -10.13
C GLN A 419 28.98 4.36 -9.80
N GLY A 420 29.65 3.95 -8.71
CA GLY A 420 30.88 4.57 -8.22
C GLY A 420 30.69 5.91 -7.46
N LYS A 421 29.51 6.51 -7.47
CA LYS A 421 29.20 7.77 -6.74
C LYS A 421 28.70 7.45 -5.35
N LYS A 422 29.03 8.30 -4.36
CA LYS A 422 28.42 8.24 -3.03
C LYS A 422 26.96 8.66 -3.13
N VAL A 423 26.08 7.89 -2.52
CA VAL A 423 24.63 8.14 -2.52
C VAL A 423 24.07 8.09 -1.11
N ARG A 424 22.93 8.75 -0.92
CA ARG A 424 22.12 8.59 0.28
C ARG A 424 21.48 7.21 0.26
N SER A 425 21.51 6.52 1.39
CA SER A 425 20.90 5.20 1.50
C SER A 425 19.97 5.14 2.71
N GLU A 426 18.80 4.52 2.51
CA GLU A 426 17.79 4.31 3.54
C GLU A 426 17.91 2.91 4.13
N MET A 427 17.71 2.81 5.44
CA MET A 427 17.79 1.55 6.17
C MET A 427 16.76 1.52 7.29
N SER A 428 16.03 0.41 7.40
CA SER A 428 15.10 0.14 8.50
C SER A 428 15.60 -1.03 9.34
N LEU A 429 15.46 -0.94 10.67
CA LEU A 429 15.83 -2.03 11.58
C LEU A 429 14.96 -2.08 12.82
N TYR A 430 14.85 -3.28 13.40
CA TYR A 430 14.15 -3.49 14.66
C TYR A 430 15.07 -3.29 15.85
N VAL A 431 14.73 -2.33 16.71
CA VAL A 431 15.34 -2.16 18.05
C VAL A 431 14.51 -2.95 19.04
N GLU A 432 15.08 -4.01 19.61
CA GLU A 432 14.38 -4.88 20.57
C GLU A 432 14.57 -4.39 22.01
N PHE A 433 13.46 -4.20 22.71
CA PHE A 433 13.40 -3.95 24.14
C PHE A 433 12.89 -5.19 24.84
N LYS A 434 13.76 -5.84 25.63
CA LYS A 434 13.44 -7.07 26.34
C LYS A 434 13.78 -6.94 27.82
N LEU A 435 12.81 -7.26 28.67
CA LEU A 435 13.01 -7.29 30.12
C LEU A 435 13.66 -8.62 30.53
N GLU A 436 14.77 -8.55 31.24
CA GLU A 436 15.38 -9.76 31.83
C GLU A 436 14.44 -10.33 32.89
N ARG A 437 14.04 -11.60 32.71
CA ARG A 437 13.38 -12.34 33.79
C ARG A 437 14.39 -12.50 34.94
N LYS A 438 14.14 -11.87 36.09
CA LYS A 438 14.88 -12.21 37.31
C LYS A 438 14.75 -13.72 37.52
N LYS A 439 15.85 -14.48 37.38
CA LYS A 439 15.93 -15.84 37.90
C LYS A 439 15.77 -15.72 39.41
N ASN A 440 14.60 -16.09 39.93
CA ASN A 440 14.45 -16.33 41.35
C ASN A 440 15.47 -17.43 41.74
N ARG A 441 16.46 -17.06 42.49
CA ARG A 441 17.33 -17.98 43.22
C ARG A 441 16.62 -18.50 44.46
#